data_de391aa3b4326c8c4ee8a7c566a3a2dc
#
_entry.id   de391aa3b4326c8c4ee8a7c566a3a2dc
#
_cell.length_a   1.000
_cell.length_b   1.000
_cell.length_c   1.000
_cell.angle_alpha   90.00
_cell.angle_beta   90.00
_cell.angle_gamma   90.00
#
_symmetry.space_group_name_H-M   'P 1'
#
loop_
_entity.id
_entity.type
_entity.pdbx_description
1 polymer ?
#
loop_
_entity_poly.entity_id
_entity_poly.type
_entity_poly.pdbx_seq_one_letter_code
_entity_poly.pdbx_strand_id
1 'polypeptide(L)'
;MCGIAGVVSREKTDVGPELRTMLEVMHHRGPNGAGYVVGNSISRGNDVASLDWERAHGPIALGHTRLAVVGGPVGTQPFIGGNGRVTVLHNGEIYNYTELRPHLEGKYTFTSRTDSEVLAHLIADHYIDDLTLATEKALSQCDGVYAVAATDGQGVIITRDPIGVRQLYVGQKDHLFAFASEKKSLWAIGIEKRIQRLLPGQFLAIYPAGIMSRYHDPAELVPDHVSIADQAEAVRAYRQALEAAVAKRIQNQERIGIIFSGGIDSLLIAQVARHLGANITCYTAGHTGSSDLQSAAAIAREMGLELRTVKLTEDDVFKLIPKIIHVIEDRSLGQIEVAVPVFAAVRAAYQDNQLVLLTGQGADELFGGYPWYRTIVEKEGYAQFQFRMKDDLLHLYKETLEREDKIAMAHSIELRVPYLDPQVISVAMGIAPEFKVFSGNNSPDKHIHRELSVEEGISPQWAMRPKEAAQHGAGIHNLFDALAERHGFSPELAKQRGYSAEASLEEKLGSSSRYGYRYGDPEMWKPQDHVQLFLDSIAYECDLLNEAERTKIEMLLS
;
A
#
# COMPACT_ATOMS: atom_id res chain seq x y z
N MET A 1 5.89 -7.07 7.22
CA MET A 1 6.24 -5.68 6.85
C MET A 1 6.80 -4.94 8.05
N CYS A 2 7.46 -3.81 7.82
CA CYS A 2 8.24 -3.12 8.84
C CYS A 2 8.03 -1.60 8.73
N GLY A 3 8.67 -0.83 9.59
CA GLY A 3 8.86 0.61 9.42
C GLY A 3 10.34 0.90 9.18
N ILE A 4 10.64 1.75 8.21
CA ILE A 4 11.99 2.29 7.98
C ILE A 4 11.96 3.81 8.04
N ALA A 5 13.00 4.39 8.63
CA ALA A 5 13.22 5.83 8.69
C ALA A 5 14.70 6.16 8.61
N GLY A 6 15.02 7.38 8.22
CA GLY A 6 16.38 7.90 8.26
C GLY A 6 16.43 9.41 8.19
N VAL A 7 17.54 9.93 8.70
CA VAL A 7 17.85 11.37 8.72
C VAL A 7 19.30 11.57 8.31
N VAL A 8 19.53 12.57 7.45
CA VAL A 8 20.86 13.01 7.03
C VAL A 8 20.99 14.51 7.29
N SER A 9 22.02 14.91 8.03
CA SER A 9 22.36 16.31 8.27
C SER A 9 23.40 16.80 7.27
N ARG A 10 23.09 17.89 6.55
CA ARG A 10 24.04 18.59 5.66
C ARG A 10 25.13 19.33 6.42
N GLU A 11 24.84 19.78 7.62
CA GLU A 11 25.77 20.49 8.50
C GLU A 11 26.58 19.55 9.41
N LYS A 12 26.43 18.24 9.19
CA LYS A 12 27.10 17.20 9.98
C LYS A 12 26.78 17.26 11.49
N THR A 13 25.60 17.77 11.84
CA THR A 13 25.08 17.73 13.20
C THR A 13 24.61 16.34 13.58
N ASP A 14 24.49 16.06 14.86
CA ASP A 14 23.93 14.83 15.37
C ASP A 14 22.42 14.73 15.05
N VAL A 15 21.98 13.58 14.58
CA VAL A 15 20.58 13.30 14.19
C VAL A 15 20.00 12.04 14.88
N GLY A 16 20.66 11.54 15.91
CA GLY A 16 20.17 10.42 16.72
C GLY A 16 18.84 10.69 17.41
N PRO A 17 18.62 11.88 18.02
CA PRO A 17 17.36 12.24 18.66
C PRO A 17 16.17 12.26 17.68
N GLU A 18 16.35 12.81 16.48
CA GLU A 18 15.32 12.85 15.43
C GLU A 18 14.95 11.43 15.01
N LEU A 19 15.93 10.55 14.76
CA LEU A 19 15.67 9.18 14.39
C LEU A 19 14.89 8.45 15.48
N ARG A 20 15.26 8.63 16.75
CA ARG A 20 14.53 8.05 17.89
C ARG A 20 13.06 8.43 17.87
N THR A 21 12.77 9.71 17.77
CA THR A 21 11.40 10.25 17.69
C THR A 21 10.62 9.63 16.53
N MET A 22 11.25 9.51 15.36
CA MET A 22 10.62 8.90 14.17
C MET A 22 10.27 7.43 14.39
N LEU A 23 11.14 6.65 15.02
CA LEU A 23 10.90 5.23 15.28
C LEU A 23 9.84 5.01 16.36
N GLU A 24 9.78 5.85 17.39
CA GLU A 24 8.76 5.80 18.42
C GLU A 24 7.35 5.95 17.81
N VAL A 25 7.18 6.88 16.87
CA VAL A 25 5.90 7.08 16.14
C VAL A 25 5.53 5.88 15.27
N MET A 26 6.51 5.17 14.71
CA MET A 26 6.28 4.02 13.81
C MET A 26 6.28 2.66 14.53
N HIS A 27 6.30 2.61 15.85
CA HIS A 27 6.39 1.34 16.59
C HIS A 27 5.27 0.35 16.21
N HIS A 28 4.06 0.83 15.93
CA HIS A 28 2.92 0.02 15.51
C HIS A 28 3.17 -0.77 14.22
N ARG A 29 4.07 -0.32 13.34
CA ARG A 29 4.44 -1.05 12.12
C ARG A 29 5.27 -2.29 12.40
N GLY A 30 6.01 -2.29 13.51
CA GLY A 30 6.91 -3.39 13.83
C GLY A 30 7.14 -3.57 15.33
N PRO A 31 6.20 -4.20 16.05
CA PRO A 31 6.30 -4.34 17.51
C PRO A 31 7.24 -5.47 17.97
N ASN A 32 7.87 -6.23 17.05
CA ASN A 32 8.67 -7.41 17.38
C ASN A 32 10.16 -7.14 17.48
N GLY A 33 10.58 -5.89 17.33
CA GLY A 33 11.98 -5.49 17.46
C GLY A 33 12.24 -4.12 16.82
N ALA A 34 13.35 -3.52 17.17
CA ALA A 34 13.83 -2.28 16.59
C ALA A 34 15.36 -2.28 16.47
N GLY A 35 15.88 -1.44 15.60
CA GLY A 35 17.32 -1.23 15.52
C GLY A 35 17.67 0.01 14.70
N TYR A 36 18.91 0.47 14.89
CA TYR A 36 19.43 1.62 14.16
C TYR A 36 20.89 1.43 13.76
N VAL A 37 21.33 2.21 12.81
CA VAL A 37 22.71 2.62 12.57
C VAL A 37 22.75 4.15 12.59
N VAL A 38 23.61 4.72 13.45
CA VAL A 38 23.88 6.16 13.56
C VAL A 38 25.39 6.38 13.60
N GLY A 39 25.93 7.03 12.58
CA GLY A 39 27.39 7.08 12.41
C GLY A 39 28.00 5.68 12.35
N ASN A 40 28.87 5.37 13.32
CA ASN A 40 29.50 4.04 13.45
C ASN A 40 28.80 3.13 14.47
N SER A 41 27.74 3.61 15.12
CA SER A 41 27.04 2.86 16.17
C SER A 41 25.87 2.08 15.58
N ILE A 42 25.76 0.80 15.95
CA ILE A 42 24.63 -0.06 15.60
C ILE A 42 24.06 -0.63 16.88
N SER A 43 22.75 -0.51 17.04
CA SER A 43 22.01 -1.11 18.16
C SER A 43 20.79 -1.87 17.62
N ARG A 44 20.48 -3.03 18.26
CA ARG A 44 19.29 -3.84 17.98
C ARG A 44 18.70 -4.28 19.30
N GLY A 45 17.37 -4.26 19.39
CA GLY A 45 16.66 -4.60 20.62
C GLY A 45 15.24 -5.09 20.34
N ASN A 46 14.50 -5.38 21.40
CA ASN A 46 13.13 -5.86 21.33
C ASN A 46 12.13 -4.75 20.96
N ASP A 47 12.48 -3.51 21.26
CA ASP A 47 11.70 -2.31 20.94
C ASP A 47 12.62 -1.08 20.86
N VAL A 48 12.03 0.08 20.52
CA VAL A 48 12.76 1.35 20.38
C VAL A 48 13.36 1.82 21.70
N ALA A 49 12.68 1.57 22.83
CA ALA A 49 13.14 2.01 24.16
C ALA A 49 14.35 1.22 24.65
N SER A 50 14.51 -0.03 24.20
CA SER A 50 15.62 -0.91 24.57
C SER A 50 16.94 -0.65 23.83
N LEU A 51 16.94 0.27 22.85
CA LEU A 51 18.14 0.61 22.08
C LEU A 51 19.10 1.51 22.87
N ASP A 52 20.39 1.37 22.61
CA ASP A 52 21.46 2.16 23.24
C ASP A 52 21.57 3.56 22.59
N TRP A 53 20.64 4.45 22.94
CA TRP A 53 20.58 5.82 22.39
C TRP A 53 21.73 6.73 22.85
N GLU A 54 22.46 6.36 23.93
CA GLU A 54 23.61 7.12 24.39
C GLU A 54 24.79 7.06 23.40
N ARG A 55 24.80 6.08 22.52
CA ARG A 55 25.83 5.91 21.46
C ARG A 55 25.34 6.35 20.07
N ALA A 56 24.11 6.80 19.95
CA ALA A 56 23.49 7.14 18.67
C ALA A 56 23.88 8.57 18.22
N HIS A 57 25.16 8.79 17.91
CA HIS A 57 25.68 10.09 17.47
C HIS A 57 26.26 10.03 16.07
N GLY A 58 25.85 10.95 15.22
CA GLY A 58 26.35 11.12 13.85
C GLY A 58 25.41 11.86 12.92
N PRO A 59 25.91 12.28 11.75
CA PRO A 59 25.14 13.07 10.79
C PRO A 59 24.28 12.23 9.84
N ILE A 60 24.40 10.90 9.88
CA ILE A 60 23.62 9.94 9.10
C ILE A 60 23.04 8.92 10.07
N ALA A 61 21.74 8.78 10.05
CA ALA A 61 21.01 7.86 10.91
C ALA A 61 19.96 7.09 10.10
N LEU A 62 19.91 5.78 10.24
CA LEU A 62 18.91 4.88 9.68
C LEU A 62 18.32 4.01 10.78
N GLY A 63 17.02 3.79 10.76
CA GLY A 63 16.34 3.01 11.79
C GLY A 63 15.17 2.18 11.25
N HIS A 64 14.86 1.13 11.99
CA HIS A 64 13.93 0.08 11.61
C HIS A 64 13.07 -0.36 12.80
N THR A 65 11.77 -0.58 12.54
CA THR A 65 10.86 -1.30 13.44
C THR A 65 10.40 -2.58 12.75
N ARG A 66 10.50 -3.72 13.42
CA ARG A 66 10.33 -5.05 12.83
C ARG A 66 8.96 -5.67 13.09
N LEU A 67 8.29 -6.11 12.03
CA LEU A 67 7.24 -7.12 12.09
C LEU A 67 7.83 -8.49 11.66
N ALA A 68 7.79 -9.47 12.55
CA ALA A 68 8.43 -10.76 12.33
C ALA A 68 7.48 -11.72 11.57
N VAL A 69 7.41 -11.60 10.26
CA VAL A 69 6.63 -12.48 9.38
C VAL A 69 7.51 -13.59 8.81
N VAL A 70 8.74 -13.26 8.39
CA VAL A 70 9.72 -14.20 7.82
C VAL A 70 10.96 -14.30 8.71
N GLY A 71 11.57 -15.50 8.76
CA GLY A 71 12.86 -15.75 9.43
C GLY A 71 12.79 -15.93 10.95
N GLY A 72 11.61 -15.99 11.55
CA GLY A 72 11.42 -16.25 12.98
C GLY A 72 11.91 -15.10 13.88
N PRO A 73 12.30 -15.37 15.16
CA PRO A 73 12.64 -14.35 16.13
C PRO A 73 13.98 -13.64 15.85
N VAL A 74 14.89 -14.27 15.13
CA VAL A 74 16.21 -13.70 14.76
C VAL A 74 16.08 -13.00 13.41
N GLY A 75 16.40 -11.71 13.35
CA GLY A 75 16.32 -10.97 12.08
C GLY A 75 15.99 -9.50 12.24
N THR A 76 16.28 -8.94 13.44
CA THR A 76 16.15 -7.50 13.66
C THR A 76 17.20 -6.75 12.86
N GLN A 77 16.74 -5.80 12.04
CA GLN A 77 17.58 -4.93 11.22
C GLN A 77 18.14 -3.76 12.05
N PRO A 78 19.18 -3.07 11.55
CA PRO A 78 19.80 -3.13 10.22
C PRO A 78 20.62 -4.39 9.98
N PHE A 79 20.71 -4.87 8.73
CA PHE A 79 21.66 -5.90 8.33
C PHE A 79 22.95 -5.31 7.77
N ILE A 80 24.06 -5.94 8.08
CA ILE A 80 25.39 -5.57 7.60
C ILE A 80 25.78 -6.56 6.50
N GLY A 81 25.91 -6.08 5.27
CA GLY A 81 26.33 -6.88 4.14
C GLY A 81 27.84 -6.80 3.89
N GLY A 82 28.39 -7.84 3.27
CA GLY A 82 29.77 -7.83 2.76
C GLY A 82 30.84 -7.55 3.79
N ASN A 83 30.76 -8.18 4.96
CA ASN A 83 31.77 -8.04 6.02
C ASN A 83 31.97 -6.58 6.49
N GLY A 84 30.89 -5.82 6.60
CA GLY A 84 30.91 -4.44 7.10
C GLY A 84 30.92 -3.35 6.04
N ARG A 85 30.78 -3.71 4.75
CA ARG A 85 30.90 -2.74 3.65
C ARG A 85 29.65 -1.89 3.44
N VAL A 86 28.45 -2.45 3.66
CA VAL A 86 27.18 -1.76 3.52
C VAL A 86 26.24 -2.12 4.67
N THR A 87 25.35 -1.21 5.04
CA THR A 87 24.29 -1.44 6.02
C THR A 87 22.95 -1.21 5.33
N VAL A 88 21.99 -2.12 5.51
CA VAL A 88 20.73 -2.15 4.77
C VAL A 88 19.54 -2.25 5.71
N LEU A 89 18.51 -1.48 5.41
CA LEU A 89 17.15 -1.59 5.93
C LEU A 89 16.20 -1.98 4.81
N HIS A 90 15.29 -2.88 5.10
CA HIS A 90 14.30 -3.38 4.17
C HIS A 90 12.92 -3.45 4.83
N ASN A 91 11.93 -2.82 4.21
CA ASN A 91 10.51 -2.96 4.50
C ASN A 91 9.84 -3.61 3.29
N GLY A 92 9.61 -4.90 3.35
CA GLY A 92 9.04 -5.64 2.22
C GLY A 92 9.22 -7.14 2.35
N GLU A 93 9.18 -7.80 1.20
CA GLU A 93 9.38 -9.24 1.03
C GLU A 93 10.10 -9.49 -0.29
N ILE A 94 11.22 -10.23 -0.26
CA ILE A 94 11.90 -10.74 -1.46
C ILE A 94 11.54 -12.22 -1.59
N TYR A 95 10.60 -12.53 -2.48
CA TYR A 95 10.02 -13.88 -2.59
C TYR A 95 11.02 -14.94 -3.05
N ASN A 96 11.98 -14.58 -3.92
CA ASN A 96 12.99 -15.51 -4.44
C ASN A 96 14.27 -15.57 -3.58
N TYR A 97 14.24 -15.11 -2.33
CA TYR A 97 15.43 -15.08 -1.46
C TYR A 97 16.05 -16.46 -1.23
N THR A 98 15.27 -17.52 -1.26
CA THR A 98 15.75 -18.90 -1.10
C THR A 98 16.58 -19.36 -2.29
N GLU A 99 16.34 -18.81 -3.48
CA GLU A 99 17.11 -19.06 -4.70
C GLU A 99 18.40 -18.24 -4.73
N LEU A 100 18.35 -16.99 -4.24
CA LEU A 100 19.50 -16.08 -4.20
C LEU A 100 20.52 -16.46 -3.12
N ARG A 101 20.05 -16.92 -1.98
CA ARG A 101 20.87 -17.23 -0.81
C ARG A 101 22.03 -18.20 -1.06
N PRO A 102 21.89 -19.35 -1.75
CA PRO A 102 22.98 -20.30 -1.98
C PRO A 102 24.17 -19.69 -2.73
N HIS A 103 23.95 -18.70 -3.59
CA HIS A 103 25.03 -18.01 -4.32
C HIS A 103 25.87 -17.10 -3.44
N LEU A 104 25.37 -16.74 -2.27
CA LEU A 104 26.00 -15.84 -1.29
C LEU A 104 26.62 -16.58 -0.10
N GLU A 105 26.11 -17.76 0.27
CA GLU A 105 26.58 -18.54 1.43
C GLU A 105 28.05 -18.98 1.33
N GLY A 106 28.59 -19.11 0.12
CA GLY A 106 30.01 -19.38 -0.11
C GLY A 106 30.95 -18.18 0.14
N LYS A 107 30.39 -16.96 0.19
CA LYS A 107 31.14 -15.70 0.31
C LYS A 107 30.91 -15.01 1.67
N TYR A 108 29.71 -15.14 2.24
CA TYR A 108 29.27 -14.39 3.42
C TYR A 108 28.69 -15.31 4.49
N THR A 109 28.86 -14.89 5.76
CA THR A 109 28.27 -15.58 6.90
C THR A 109 26.91 -14.99 7.20
N PHE A 110 25.88 -15.83 7.16
CA PHE A 110 24.51 -15.46 7.51
C PHE A 110 24.25 -15.66 9.01
N THR A 111 23.52 -14.72 9.60
CA THR A 111 23.13 -14.71 11.02
C THR A 111 21.65 -15.00 11.23
N SER A 112 20.86 -14.90 10.17
CA SER A 112 19.42 -15.12 10.16
C SER A 112 18.96 -15.96 8.96
N ARG A 113 17.65 -16.22 8.90
CA ARG A 113 17.00 -16.86 7.75
C ARG A 113 16.07 -15.89 7.00
N THR A 114 16.29 -14.57 7.18
CA THR A 114 15.47 -13.57 6.56
C THR A 114 15.89 -13.28 5.13
N ASP A 115 14.95 -12.89 4.31
CA ASP A 115 15.12 -12.33 2.98
C ASP A 115 15.93 -11.02 3.01
N SER A 116 15.72 -10.20 4.03
CA SER A 116 16.41 -8.91 4.22
C SER A 116 17.92 -9.05 4.39
N GLU A 117 18.40 -10.13 5.04
CA GLU A 117 19.84 -10.40 5.14
C GLU A 117 20.42 -10.84 3.80
N VAL A 118 19.64 -11.61 3.01
CA VAL A 118 20.02 -11.96 1.64
C VAL A 118 20.19 -10.71 0.80
N LEU A 119 19.26 -9.77 0.86
CA LEU A 119 19.34 -8.49 0.16
C LEU A 119 20.59 -7.69 0.58
N ALA A 120 20.90 -7.63 1.87
CA ALA A 120 22.08 -6.91 2.37
C ALA A 120 23.39 -7.48 1.79
N HIS A 121 23.53 -8.80 1.77
CA HIS A 121 24.70 -9.45 1.18
C HIS A 121 24.73 -9.31 -0.35
N LEU A 122 23.57 -9.34 -1.01
CA LEU A 122 23.48 -9.17 -2.46
C LEU A 122 23.91 -7.76 -2.89
N ILE A 123 23.48 -6.71 -2.18
CA ILE A 123 23.96 -5.34 -2.41
C ILE A 123 25.46 -5.24 -2.21
N ALA A 124 25.98 -5.85 -1.14
CA ALA A 124 27.40 -5.85 -0.85
C ALA A 124 28.24 -6.62 -1.88
N ASP A 125 27.71 -7.67 -2.49
CA ASP A 125 28.38 -8.45 -3.54
C ASP A 125 28.58 -7.63 -4.82
N HIS A 126 27.65 -6.71 -5.10
CA HIS A 126 27.74 -5.78 -6.23
C HIS A 126 28.46 -4.46 -5.89
N TYR A 127 28.73 -4.19 -4.60
CA TYR A 127 29.31 -2.91 -4.19
C TYR A 127 30.83 -2.87 -4.41
N ILE A 128 31.26 -1.96 -5.29
CA ILE A 128 32.67 -1.61 -5.51
C ILE A 128 32.92 -0.21 -4.91
N ASP A 129 32.28 0.81 -5.48
CA ASP A 129 32.43 2.23 -5.13
C ASP A 129 31.15 3.07 -5.35
N ASP A 130 30.15 2.54 -6.04
CA ASP A 130 28.84 3.17 -6.26
C ASP A 130 27.72 2.35 -5.61
N LEU A 131 27.22 2.84 -4.47
CA LEU A 131 26.16 2.17 -3.71
C LEU A 131 24.82 2.19 -4.46
N THR A 132 24.55 3.23 -5.26
CA THR A 132 23.33 3.29 -6.09
C THR A 132 23.33 2.19 -7.12
N LEU A 133 24.41 2.06 -7.88
CA LEU A 133 24.56 1.03 -8.91
C LEU A 133 24.54 -0.38 -8.29
N ALA A 134 25.15 -0.57 -7.13
CA ALA A 134 25.13 -1.85 -6.42
C ALA A 134 23.71 -2.23 -5.98
N THR A 135 22.98 -1.27 -5.42
CA THR A 135 21.58 -1.48 -4.99
C THR A 135 20.67 -1.79 -6.19
N GLU A 136 20.85 -1.08 -7.30
CA GLU A 136 20.12 -1.30 -8.55
C GLU A 136 20.35 -2.70 -9.11
N LYS A 137 21.62 -3.13 -9.23
CA LYS A 137 21.97 -4.48 -9.69
C LYS A 137 21.46 -5.59 -8.77
N ALA A 138 21.48 -5.38 -7.47
CA ALA A 138 20.93 -6.31 -6.50
C ALA A 138 19.41 -6.46 -6.67
N LEU A 139 18.70 -5.34 -6.72
CA LEU A 139 17.23 -5.34 -6.82
C LEU A 139 16.73 -5.83 -8.18
N SER A 140 17.52 -5.71 -9.27
CA SER A 140 17.16 -6.30 -10.57
C SER A 140 17.13 -7.84 -10.58
N GLN A 141 17.70 -8.49 -9.57
CA GLN A 141 17.65 -9.95 -9.37
C GLN A 141 16.54 -10.38 -8.40
N CYS A 142 15.91 -9.42 -7.72
CA CYS A 142 14.93 -9.68 -6.70
C CYS A 142 13.51 -9.74 -7.28
N ASP A 143 12.78 -10.79 -6.97
CA ASP A 143 11.32 -10.85 -7.13
C ASP A 143 10.68 -10.49 -5.78
N GLY A 144 10.05 -9.32 -5.70
CA GLY A 144 9.53 -8.87 -4.42
C GLY A 144 8.86 -7.50 -4.44
N VAL A 145 8.39 -7.11 -3.27
CA VAL A 145 7.82 -5.78 -2.98
C VAL A 145 8.62 -5.15 -1.85
N TYR A 146 9.08 -3.91 -2.02
CA TYR A 146 10.06 -3.36 -1.09
C TYR A 146 10.10 -1.84 -1.00
N ALA A 147 10.49 -1.34 0.16
CA ALA A 147 11.16 -0.07 0.36
C ALA A 147 12.51 -0.35 1.04
N VAL A 148 13.60 0.16 0.47
CA VAL A 148 14.96 -0.13 0.89
C VAL A 148 15.69 1.16 1.21
N ALA A 149 16.49 1.13 2.29
CA ALA A 149 17.50 2.14 2.56
C ALA A 149 18.84 1.45 2.78
N ALA A 150 19.89 1.92 2.12
CA ALA A 150 21.24 1.41 2.24
C ALA A 150 22.24 2.53 2.49
N THR A 151 23.29 2.26 3.27
CA THR A 151 24.39 3.21 3.53
C THR A 151 25.74 2.50 3.55
N ASP A 152 26.75 3.19 3.06
CA ASP A 152 28.18 2.86 3.20
C ASP A 152 28.90 3.78 4.21
N GLY A 153 28.13 4.58 4.95
CA GLY A 153 28.62 5.57 5.90
C GLY A 153 28.95 6.94 5.30
N GLN A 154 28.94 7.08 3.97
CA GLN A 154 29.20 8.37 3.27
C GLN A 154 27.89 9.04 2.83
N GLY A 155 26.87 8.24 2.52
CA GLY A 155 25.56 8.67 2.09
C GLY A 155 24.51 7.61 2.32
N VAL A 156 23.29 7.90 1.90
CA VAL A 156 22.14 7.00 2.00
C VAL A 156 21.49 6.88 0.62
N ILE A 157 21.23 5.65 0.21
CA ILE A 157 20.39 5.36 -0.95
C ILE A 157 19.05 4.89 -0.45
N ILE A 158 17.96 5.48 -0.97
CA ILE A 158 16.61 5.00 -0.75
C ILE A 158 15.93 4.69 -2.08
N THR A 159 15.13 3.63 -2.08
CA THR A 159 14.35 3.21 -3.25
C THR A 159 13.12 2.44 -2.82
N ARG A 160 12.17 2.28 -3.74
CA ARG A 160 10.99 1.42 -3.56
C ARG A 160 10.68 0.63 -4.82
N ASP A 161 9.89 -0.43 -4.64
CA ASP A 161 9.50 -1.32 -5.74
C ASP A 161 8.81 -0.56 -6.89
N PRO A 162 8.90 -1.08 -8.13
CA PRO A 162 8.45 -0.37 -9.32
C PRO A 162 6.93 -0.16 -9.42
N ILE A 163 6.13 -0.91 -8.65
CA ILE A 163 4.67 -0.69 -8.56
C ILE A 163 4.33 0.22 -7.39
N GLY A 164 5.27 0.35 -6.43
CA GLY A 164 5.09 1.16 -5.25
C GLY A 164 4.14 0.54 -4.22
N VAL A 165 4.19 -0.78 -4.09
CA VAL A 165 3.42 -1.51 -3.07
C VAL A 165 3.83 -1.08 -1.66
N ARG A 166 5.15 -0.80 -1.46
CA ARG A 166 5.64 -0.25 -0.19
C ARG A 166 5.86 1.25 -0.32
N GLN A 167 5.19 2.03 0.54
CA GLN A 167 5.34 3.47 0.53
C GLN A 167 6.63 3.93 1.21
N LEU A 168 7.14 5.07 0.75
CA LEU A 168 8.22 5.81 1.35
C LEU A 168 8.03 7.30 1.07
N TYR A 169 8.19 8.11 2.09
CA TYR A 169 8.07 9.58 2.03
C TYR A 169 9.40 10.24 2.30
N VAL A 170 9.62 11.37 1.69
CA VAL A 170 10.82 12.19 1.87
C VAL A 170 10.43 13.62 2.18
N GLY A 171 11.24 14.28 2.99
CA GLY A 171 11.03 15.69 3.34
C GLY A 171 12.33 16.36 3.76
N GLN A 172 12.31 17.69 3.72
CA GLN A 172 13.45 18.52 4.10
C GLN A 172 13.00 19.66 5.00
N LYS A 173 13.82 19.95 5.99
CA LYS A 173 13.69 21.14 6.84
C LYS A 173 15.09 21.62 7.24
N ASP A 174 15.39 22.87 6.97
CA ASP A 174 16.70 23.47 7.26
C ASP A 174 17.85 22.64 6.65
N HIS A 175 18.74 22.16 7.48
CA HIS A 175 19.87 21.31 7.10
C HIS A 175 19.56 19.81 7.11
N LEU A 176 18.34 19.42 7.51
CA LEU A 176 17.92 18.02 7.60
C LEU A 176 17.22 17.57 6.32
N PHE A 177 17.62 16.39 5.84
CA PHE A 177 16.86 15.58 4.94
C PHE A 177 16.39 14.33 5.69
N ALA A 178 15.11 13.96 5.56
CA ALA A 178 14.59 12.77 6.22
C ALA A 178 13.67 11.97 5.30
N PHE A 179 13.56 10.67 5.59
CA PHE A 179 12.61 9.78 4.94
C PHE A 179 11.97 8.85 5.95
N ALA A 180 10.76 8.39 5.67
CA ALA A 180 10.04 7.46 6.53
C ALA A 180 8.96 6.67 5.75
N SER A 181 8.58 5.51 6.27
CA SER A 181 7.44 4.73 5.80
C SER A 181 6.10 5.45 5.98
N GLU A 182 6.00 6.42 6.88
CA GLU A 182 4.78 7.18 7.18
C GLU A 182 5.10 8.66 7.37
N LYS A 183 4.16 9.55 6.94
CA LYS A 183 4.34 11.02 7.04
C LYS A 183 4.39 11.50 8.49
N LYS A 184 3.62 10.88 9.39
CA LYS A 184 3.58 11.28 10.81
C LYS A 184 4.94 11.17 11.50
N SER A 185 5.84 10.30 11.02
CA SER A 185 7.22 10.25 11.50
C SER A 185 8.03 11.47 11.07
N LEU A 186 7.78 12.02 9.88
CA LEU A 186 8.37 13.28 9.44
C LEU A 186 7.78 14.47 10.21
N TRP A 187 6.46 14.46 10.43
CA TRP A 187 5.80 15.50 11.24
C TRP A 187 6.36 15.58 12.66
N ALA A 188 6.63 14.43 13.27
CA ALA A 188 7.16 14.34 14.63
C ALA A 188 8.51 15.04 14.84
N ILE A 189 9.28 15.22 13.76
CA ILE A 189 10.54 16.00 13.76
C ILE A 189 10.38 17.40 13.12
N GLY A 190 9.13 17.84 12.97
CA GLY A 190 8.77 19.16 12.47
C GLY A 190 8.91 19.34 10.96
N ILE A 191 9.00 18.26 10.18
CA ILE A 191 8.93 18.31 8.71
C ILE A 191 7.46 18.14 8.31
N GLU A 192 6.74 19.24 8.15
CA GLU A 192 5.31 19.26 7.84
C GLU A 192 5.01 19.68 6.40
N LYS A 193 5.88 20.49 5.81
CA LYS A 193 5.70 21.05 4.47
C LYS A 193 6.58 20.35 3.45
N ARG A 194 6.10 20.28 2.19
CA ARG A 194 6.84 19.70 1.06
C ARG A 194 7.28 18.26 1.26
N ILE A 195 6.47 17.49 1.99
CA ILE A 195 6.67 16.04 2.04
C ILE A 195 6.25 15.46 0.68
N GLN A 196 7.15 14.70 0.09
CA GLN A 196 6.94 14.07 -1.20
C GLN A 196 6.94 12.54 -1.04
N ARG A 197 6.16 11.87 -1.88
CA ARG A 197 6.29 10.41 -2.06
C ARG A 197 7.54 10.13 -2.86
N LEU A 198 8.36 9.18 -2.42
CA LEU A 198 9.33 8.57 -3.33
C LEU A 198 8.53 7.87 -4.43
N LEU A 199 8.82 8.14 -5.69
CA LEU A 199 8.07 7.53 -6.79
C LEU A 199 8.39 6.03 -6.93
N PRO A 200 7.45 5.20 -7.40
CA PRO A 200 7.75 3.81 -7.75
C PRO A 200 8.96 3.73 -8.69
N GLY A 201 9.90 2.81 -8.42
CA GLY A 201 11.13 2.67 -9.20
C GLY A 201 12.16 3.80 -9.06
N GLN A 202 11.91 4.81 -8.22
CA GLN A 202 12.86 5.89 -8.00
C GLN A 202 13.97 5.47 -7.04
N PHE A 203 15.20 5.83 -7.40
CA PHE A 203 16.38 5.80 -6.54
C PHE A 203 16.75 7.23 -6.16
N LEU A 204 16.91 7.48 -4.88
CA LEU A 204 17.35 8.76 -4.35
C LEU A 204 18.60 8.56 -3.50
N ALA A 205 19.70 9.15 -3.95
CA ALA A 205 20.97 9.15 -3.24
C ALA A 205 21.13 10.46 -2.49
N ILE A 206 21.33 10.39 -1.18
CA ILE A 206 21.38 11.52 -0.26
C ILE A 206 22.77 11.55 0.36
N TYR A 207 23.51 12.57 0.04
CA TYR A 207 24.83 12.85 0.61
C TYR A 207 24.79 14.16 1.40
N PRO A 208 25.70 14.37 2.36
CA PRO A 208 25.82 15.69 3.00
C PRO A 208 26.07 16.82 1.99
N ALA A 209 26.71 16.52 0.85
CA ALA A 209 26.99 17.47 -0.23
C ALA A 209 25.79 17.77 -1.13
N GLY A 210 24.76 16.94 -1.15
CA GLY A 210 23.59 17.10 -2.02
C GLY A 210 22.81 15.82 -2.28
N ILE A 211 21.79 15.95 -3.13
CA ILE A 211 20.89 14.86 -3.47
C ILE A 211 21.01 14.57 -4.97
N MET A 212 21.10 13.29 -5.33
CA MET A 212 21.01 12.81 -6.70
C MET A 212 19.81 11.89 -6.83
N SER A 213 19.09 11.96 -7.95
CA SER A 213 17.96 11.12 -8.25
C SER A 213 18.21 10.35 -9.55
N ARG A 214 17.92 9.05 -9.54
CA ARG A 214 17.74 8.22 -10.74
C ARG A 214 16.32 7.68 -10.73
N TYR A 215 15.74 7.51 -11.89
CA TYR A 215 14.38 7.03 -12.05
C TYR A 215 14.33 5.97 -13.13
N HIS A 216 13.86 4.78 -12.77
CA HIS A 216 13.46 3.75 -13.70
C HIS A 216 11.95 3.88 -13.89
N ASP A 217 11.54 4.17 -15.10
CA ASP A 217 10.13 4.35 -15.39
C ASP A 217 9.38 3.03 -15.20
N PRO A 218 8.46 2.93 -14.21
CA PRO A 218 7.67 1.73 -14.01
C PRO A 218 6.86 1.34 -15.24
N ALA A 219 6.61 2.28 -16.14
CA ALA A 219 5.95 2.01 -17.43
C ALA A 219 6.71 0.99 -18.29
N GLU A 220 8.03 0.86 -18.11
CA GLU A 220 8.85 -0.16 -18.81
C GLU A 220 8.51 -1.60 -18.39
N LEU A 221 7.96 -1.80 -17.19
CA LEU A 221 7.52 -3.10 -16.70
C LEU A 221 6.16 -3.52 -17.26
N VAL A 222 5.43 -2.59 -17.84
CA VAL A 222 4.07 -2.81 -18.35
C VAL A 222 4.13 -2.88 -19.87
N PRO A 223 3.82 -4.05 -20.50
CA PRO A 223 3.84 -4.18 -21.93
C PRO A 223 3.01 -3.13 -22.66
N ASP A 224 3.54 -2.58 -23.74
CA ASP A 224 2.87 -1.57 -24.57
C ASP A 224 2.11 -2.18 -25.76
N HIS A 225 2.17 -3.51 -25.92
CA HIS A 225 1.59 -4.21 -27.06
C HIS A 225 0.84 -5.47 -26.61
N VAL A 226 -0.19 -5.80 -27.35
CA VAL A 226 -0.89 -7.07 -27.22
C VAL A 226 0.02 -8.21 -27.65
N SER A 227 0.25 -9.16 -26.75
CA SER A 227 1.04 -10.38 -27.01
C SER A 227 0.18 -11.65 -27.00
N ILE A 228 -1.03 -11.59 -26.43
CA ILE A 228 -1.96 -12.72 -26.31
C ILE A 228 -3.29 -12.33 -26.95
N ALA A 229 -3.52 -12.84 -28.16
CA ALA A 229 -4.70 -12.55 -28.98
C ALA A 229 -5.66 -13.76 -29.13
N ASP A 230 -5.39 -14.86 -28.42
CA ASP A 230 -6.30 -16.00 -28.31
C ASP A 230 -6.89 -16.07 -26.90
N GLN A 231 -8.20 -16.19 -26.79
CA GLN A 231 -8.90 -16.13 -25.50
C GLN A 231 -8.57 -17.34 -24.61
N ALA A 232 -8.49 -18.55 -25.16
CA ALA A 232 -8.17 -19.72 -24.39
C ALA A 232 -6.70 -19.71 -23.90
N GLU A 233 -5.79 -19.13 -24.71
CA GLU A 233 -4.41 -18.87 -24.28
C GLU A 233 -4.37 -17.84 -23.16
N ALA A 234 -5.15 -16.78 -23.26
CA ALA A 234 -5.25 -15.73 -22.25
C ALA A 234 -5.70 -16.29 -20.89
N VAL A 235 -6.75 -17.11 -20.85
CA VAL A 235 -7.21 -17.77 -19.60
C VAL A 235 -6.11 -18.64 -19.02
N ARG A 236 -5.44 -19.47 -19.84
CA ARG A 236 -4.36 -20.37 -19.35
C ARG A 236 -3.17 -19.58 -18.80
N ALA A 237 -2.69 -18.57 -19.55
CA ALA A 237 -1.56 -17.74 -19.13
C ALA A 237 -1.89 -16.97 -17.84
N TYR A 238 -3.08 -16.41 -17.75
CA TYR A 238 -3.54 -15.70 -16.56
C TYR A 238 -3.66 -16.63 -15.36
N ARG A 239 -4.25 -17.83 -15.51
CA ARG A 239 -4.30 -18.84 -14.44
C ARG A 239 -2.91 -19.13 -13.88
N GLN A 240 -1.96 -19.49 -14.75
CA GLN A 240 -0.61 -19.83 -14.35
C GLN A 240 0.09 -18.68 -13.61
N ALA A 241 -0.04 -17.45 -14.11
CA ALA A 241 0.54 -16.29 -13.46
C ALA A 241 -0.10 -16.01 -12.08
N LEU A 242 -1.43 -16.12 -11.97
CA LEU A 242 -2.14 -15.87 -10.71
C LEU A 242 -1.87 -16.97 -9.67
N GLU A 243 -1.86 -18.24 -10.07
CA GLU A 243 -1.48 -19.36 -9.18
C GLU A 243 -0.06 -19.18 -8.64
N ALA A 244 0.90 -18.86 -9.50
CA ALA A 244 2.28 -18.60 -9.08
C ALA A 244 2.36 -17.38 -8.14
N ALA A 245 1.64 -16.31 -8.43
CA ALA A 245 1.59 -15.11 -7.60
C ALA A 245 0.99 -15.37 -6.21
N VAL A 246 -0.09 -16.15 -6.13
CA VAL A 246 -0.70 -16.54 -4.85
C VAL A 246 0.22 -17.49 -4.10
N ALA A 247 0.81 -18.50 -4.77
CA ALA A 247 1.72 -19.47 -4.17
C ALA A 247 2.90 -18.79 -3.45
N LYS A 248 3.55 -17.81 -4.09
CA LYS A 248 4.62 -17.00 -3.48
C LYS A 248 4.13 -16.31 -2.18
N ARG A 249 2.91 -15.81 -2.18
CA ARG A 249 2.37 -14.97 -1.10
C ARG A 249 1.77 -15.75 0.06
N ILE A 250 1.51 -17.04 -0.09
CA ILE A 250 1.06 -17.93 0.99
C ILE A 250 2.19 -18.80 1.54
N GLN A 251 3.35 -18.81 0.88
CA GLN A 251 4.50 -19.62 1.29
C GLN A 251 4.91 -19.35 2.73
N ASN A 252 5.17 -20.40 3.49
CA ASN A 252 5.59 -20.35 4.90
C ASN A 252 4.55 -19.70 5.85
N GLN A 253 3.27 -19.66 5.47
CA GLN A 253 2.18 -19.19 6.32
C GLN A 253 1.28 -20.36 6.69
N GLU A 254 1.06 -20.57 7.99
CA GLU A 254 0.13 -21.61 8.47
C GLU A 254 -1.33 -21.21 8.26
N ARG A 255 -1.62 -19.93 8.37
CA ARG A 255 -2.95 -19.32 8.21
C ARG A 255 -2.85 -18.04 7.40
N ILE A 256 -3.81 -17.83 6.52
CA ILE A 256 -3.92 -16.64 5.68
C ILE A 256 -5.29 -16.00 5.86
N GLY A 257 -5.31 -14.72 6.13
CA GLY A 257 -6.55 -13.95 6.06
C GLY A 257 -6.76 -13.36 4.66
N ILE A 258 -8.02 -13.11 4.30
CA ILE A 258 -8.39 -12.46 3.03
C ILE A 258 -9.36 -11.33 3.34
N ILE A 259 -9.07 -10.10 2.86
CA ILE A 259 -10.03 -9.01 2.86
C ILE A 259 -11.09 -9.35 1.80
N PHE A 260 -12.33 -9.60 2.23
CA PHE A 260 -13.34 -10.27 1.44
C PHE A 260 -14.65 -9.46 1.37
N SER A 261 -14.86 -8.75 0.28
CA SER A 261 -16.11 -8.00 0.03
C SER A 261 -17.24 -8.85 -0.57
N GLY A 262 -16.96 -10.10 -0.95
CA GLY A 262 -17.85 -10.90 -1.79
C GLY A 262 -17.83 -10.46 -3.26
N GLY A 263 -16.93 -9.57 -3.64
CA GLY A 263 -16.61 -9.25 -5.02
C GLY A 263 -15.74 -10.32 -5.66
N ILE A 264 -15.80 -10.41 -7.01
CA ILE A 264 -15.12 -11.45 -7.78
C ILE A 264 -13.61 -11.47 -7.55
N ASP A 265 -12.98 -10.31 -7.31
CA ASP A 265 -11.53 -10.17 -7.17
C ASP A 265 -11.01 -10.88 -5.91
N SER A 266 -11.63 -10.61 -4.76
CA SER A 266 -11.28 -11.28 -3.50
C SER A 266 -11.71 -12.74 -3.49
N LEU A 267 -12.80 -13.06 -4.18
CA LEU A 267 -13.31 -14.43 -4.29
C LEU A 267 -12.37 -15.33 -5.11
N LEU A 268 -11.85 -14.84 -6.24
CA LEU A 268 -10.88 -15.60 -7.04
C LEU A 268 -9.57 -15.83 -6.26
N ILE A 269 -9.07 -14.83 -5.54
CA ILE A 269 -7.92 -15.01 -4.64
C ILE A 269 -8.19 -16.10 -3.58
N ALA A 270 -9.37 -16.07 -2.94
CA ALA A 270 -9.75 -17.08 -1.95
C ALA A 270 -9.81 -18.48 -2.55
N GLN A 271 -10.35 -18.61 -3.75
CA GLN A 271 -10.47 -19.89 -4.44
C GLN A 271 -9.10 -20.45 -4.85
N VAL A 272 -8.24 -19.63 -5.44
CA VAL A 272 -6.88 -20.03 -5.83
C VAL A 272 -6.05 -20.40 -4.59
N ALA A 273 -6.08 -19.59 -3.53
CA ALA A 273 -5.38 -19.89 -2.28
C ALA A 273 -5.82 -21.23 -1.68
N ARG A 274 -7.13 -21.52 -1.71
CA ARG A 274 -7.67 -22.81 -1.25
C ARG A 274 -7.23 -23.98 -2.12
N HIS A 275 -7.22 -23.83 -3.45
CA HIS A 275 -6.73 -24.86 -4.38
C HIS A 275 -5.25 -25.18 -4.14
N LEU A 276 -4.48 -24.19 -3.75
CA LEU A 276 -3.08 -24.34 -3.35
C LEU A 276 -2.90 -24.90 -1.93
N GLY A 277 -4.01 -25.25 -1.24
CA GLY A 277 -3.99 -25.89 0.07
C GLY A 277 -3.82 -24.94 1.26
N ALA A 278 -3.97 -23.63 1.08
CA ALA A 278 -3.88 -22.68 2.18
C ALA A 278 -5.08 -22.79 3.15
N ASN A 279 -4.80 -22.68 4.44
CA ASN A 279 -5.82 -22.51 5.48
C ASN A 279 -6.23 -21.03 5.52
N ILE A 280 -7.41 -20.71 4.98
CA ILE A 280 -7.87 -19.34 4.79
C ILE A 280 -9.04 -18.98 5.69
N THR A 281 -9.06 -17.74 6.18
CA THR A 281 -10.20 -17.08 6.83
C THR A 281 -10.51 -15.77 6.11
N CYS A 282 -11.75 -15.61 5.66
CA CYS A 282 -12.22 -14.41 4.98
C CYS A 282 -12.74 -13.39 6.00
N TYR A 283 -12.42 -12.10 5.82
CA TYR A 283 -12.81 -11.00 6.68
C TYR A 283 -13.61 -9.96 5.90
N THR A 284 -14.83 -9.69 6.34
CA THR A 284 -15.70 -8.69 5.73
C THR A 284 -16.27 -7.75 6.78
N ALA A 285 -16.46 -6.48 6.41
CA ALA A 285 -17.07 -5.49 7.26
C ALA A 285 -17.98 -4.54 6.47
N GLY A 286 -19.03 -4.05 7.08
CA GLY A 286 -19.95 -3.10 6.47
C GLY A 286 -21.08 -2.72 7.40
N HIS A 287 -21.88 -1.73 6.99
CA HIS A 287 -23.07 -1.36 7.70
C HIS A 287 -24.09 -2.50 7.71
N THR A 288 -24.87 -2.58 8.78
CA THR A 288 -25.89 -3.63 8.94
C THR A 288 -26.86 -3.63 7.76
N GLY A 289 -26.99 -4.77 7.07
CA GLY A 289 -27.86 -4.93 5.90
C GLY A 289 -27.22 -4.57 4.56
N SER A 290 -25.94 -4.20 4.53
CA SER A 290 -25.21 -3.91 3.28
C SER A 290 -25.14 -5.10 2.32
N SER A 291 -25.07 -4.82 1.03
CA SER A 291 -25.00 -5.83 -0.03
C SER A 291 -23.75 -6.71 0.06
N ASP A 292 -22.60 -6.15 0.47
CA ASP A 292 -21.36 -6.88 0.65
C ASP A 292 -21.47 -7.90 1.78
N LEU A 293 -22.04 -7.54 2.94
CA LEU A 293 -22.23 -8.49 4.04
C LEU A 293 -23.13 -9.66 3.65
N GLN A 294 -24.23 -9.37 2.91
CA GLN A 294 -25.18 -10.39 2.46
C GLN A 294 -24.52 -11.33 1.44
N SER A 295 -23.82 -10.76 0.46
CA SER A 295 -23.15 -11.52 -0.59
C SER A 295 -21.99 -12.34 -0.05
N ALA A 296 -21.14 -11.75 0.78
CA ALA A 296 -20.02 -12.47 1.42
C ALA A 296 -20.53 -13.68 2.24
N ALA A 297 -21.62 -13.50 3.00
CA ALA A 297 -22.21 -14.60 3.79
C ALA A 297 -22.82 -15.70 2.91
N ALA A 298 -23.47 -15.33 1.81
CA ALA A 298 -24.05 -16.31 0.87
C ALA A 298 -22.95 -17.12 0.15
N ILE A 299 -21.94 -16.43 -0.37
CA ILE A 299 -20.78 -17.05 -1.05
C ILE A 299 -20.02 -17.96 -0.09
N ALA A 300 -19.70 -17.47 1.10
CA ALA A 300 -18.94 -18.26 2.08
C ALA A 300 -19.67 -19.55 2.45
N ARG A 301 -21.00 -19.51 2.59
CA ARG A 301 -21.81 -20.70 2.85
C ARG A 301 -21.78 -21.67 1.68
N GLU A 302 -21.96 -21.19 0.45
CA GLU A 302 -21.99 -22.03 -0.76
C GLU A 302 -20.63 -22.67 -1.01
N MET A 303 -19.55 -21.92 -0.84
CA MET A 303 -18.20 -22.38 -1.13
C MET A 303 -17.49 -23.04 0.07
N GLY A 304 -18.12 -23.09 1.24
CA GLY A 304 -17.51 -23.62 2.46
C GLY A 304 -16.30 -22.84 2.94
N LEU A 305 -16.33 -21.50 2.82
CA LEU A 305 -15.27 -20.62 3.30
C LEU A 305 -15.53 -20.20 4.75
N GLU A 306 -14.47 -20.17 5.56
CA GLU A 306 -14.54 -19.56 6.88
C GLU A 306 -14.67 -18.04 6.74
N LEU A 307 -15.73 -17.46 7.32
CA LEU A 307 -16.04 -16.03 7.22
C LEU A 307 -16.20 -15.37 8.57
N ARG A 308 -15.40 -14.33 8.81
CA ARG A 308 -15.55 -13.40 9.94
C ARG A 308 -16.24 -12.13 9.45
N THR A 309 -17.41 -11.84 10.00
CA THR A 309 -18.24 -10.68 9.62
C THR A 309 -18.23 -9.62 10.72
N VAL A 310 -17.97 -8.37 10.37
CA VAL A 310 -18.06 -7.21 11.25
C VAL A 310 -19.20 -6.31 10.79
N LYS A 311 -20.24 -6.20 11.64
CA LYS A 311 -21.36 -5.29 11.40
C LYS A 311 -21.07 -3.96 12.08
N LEU A 312 -21.17 -2.88 11.34
CA LEU A 312 -20.94 -1.52 11.82
C LEU A 312 -22.28 -0.79 11.99
N THR A 313 -22.45 -0.12 13.11
CA THR A 313 -23.48 0.89 13.33
C THR A 313 -22.96 2.26 12.91
N GLU A 314 -23.85 3.25 12.82
CA GLU A 314 -23.45 4.66 12.60
C GLU A 314 -22.48 5.16 13.68
N ASP A 315 -22.74 4.81 14.94
CA ASP A 315 -21.88 5.21 16.06
C ASP A 315 -20.51 4.54 16.02
N ASP A 316 -20.43 3.29 15.51
CA ASP A 316 -19.13 2.63 15.27
C ASP A 316 -18.35 3.36 14.20
N VAL A 317 -19.00 3.73 13.10
CA VAL A 317 -18.37 4.48 12.01
C VAL A 317 -17.87 5.83 12.52
N PHE A 318 -18.70 6.60 13.22
CA PHE A 318 -18.30 7.90 13.77
C PHE A 318 -17.06 7.80 14.67
N LYS A 319 -17.02 6.82 15.58
CA LYS A 319 -15.87 6.59 16.47
C LYS A 319 -14.60 6.15 15.75
N LEU A 320 -14.73 5.58 14.54
CA LEU A 320 -13.58 5.15 13.75
C LEU A 320 -12.95 6.29 12.95
N ILE A 321 -13.71 7.32 12.54
CA ILE A 321 -13.25 8.40 11.67
C ILE A 321 -11.94 9.03 12.14
N PRO A 322 -11.80 9.55 13.39
CA PRO A 322 -10.54 10.18 13.81
C PRO A 322 -9.36 9.21 13.81
N LYS A 323 -9.59 7.94 14.18
CA LYS A 323 -8.54 6.92 14.14
C LYS A 323 -8.08 6.64 12.72
N ILE A 324 -9.02 6.56 11.78
CA ILE A 324 -8.72 6.30 10.37
C ILE A 324 -7.96 7.47 9.77
N ILE A 325 -8.38 8.73 10.01
CA ILE A 325 -7.68 9.94 9.57
C ILE A 325 -6.21 9.90 10.04
N HIS A 326 -5.98 9.61 11.31
CA HIS A 326 -4.63 9.49 11.87
C HIS A 326 -3.82 8.37 11.22
N VAL A 327 -4.44 7.21 11.00
CA VAL A 327 -3.78 6.01 10.45
C VAL A 327 -3.40 6.22 9.00
N ILE A 328 -4.34 6.65 8.15
CA ILE A 328 -4.08 6.80 6.71
C ILE A 328 -3.40 8.12 6.35
N GLU A 329 -3.33 9.08 7.31
CA GLU A 329 -2.76 10.41 7.11
C GLU A 329 -3.44 11.19 5.98
N ASP A 330 -4.73 10.97 5.85
CA ASP A 330 -5.62 11.58 4.86
C ASP A 330 -7.03 11.71 5.46
N ARG A 331 -7.76 12.75 5.07
CA ARG A 331 -9.13 13.00 5.53
C ARG A 331 -10.12 13.25 4.39
N SER A 332 -9.69 13.00 3.15
CA SER A 332 -10.59 13.12 2.01
C SER A 332 -11.69 12.07 2.08
N LEU A 333 -12.93 12.50 1.78
CA LEU A 333 -14.12 11.66 1.87
C LEU A 333 -13.93 10.30 1.18
N GLY A 334 -13.46 10.31 -0.08
CA GLY A 334 -13.28 9.07 -0.84
C GLY A 334 -12.28 8.09 -0.20
N GLN A 335 -11.23 8.60 0.48
CA GLN A 335 -10.28 7.74 1.20
C GLN A 335 -10.90 7.17 2.48
N ILE A 336 -11.63 8.00 3.24
CA ILE A 336 -12.23 7.58 4.51
C ILE A 336 -13.36 6.57 4.28
N GLU A 337 -14.23 6.79 3.30
CA GLU A 337 -15.35 5.88 2.99
C GLU A 337 -14.88 4.45 2.71
N VAL A 338 -13.83 4.29 1.92
CA VAL A 338 -13.24 2.97 1.62
C VAL A 338 -12.44 2.44 2.80
N ALA A 339 -11.78 3.32 3.56
CA ALA A 339 -10.97 2.92 4.72
C ALA A 339 -11.80 2.32 5.85
N VAL A 340 -13.03 2.76 6.09
CA VAL A 340 -13.87 2.30 7.20
C VAL A 340 -14.09 0.78 7.19
N PRO A 341 -14.62 0.16 6.14
CA PRO A 341 -14.83 -1.29 6.12
C PRO A 341 -13.51 -2.06 6.12
N VAL A 342 -12.47 -1.58 5.42
CA VAL A 342 -11.15 -2.20 5.41
C VAL A 342 -10.53 -2.18 6.81
N PHE A 343 -10.58 -1.05 7.51
CA PHE A 343 -10.08 -0.92 8.88
C PHE A 343 -10.77 -1.89 9.84
N ALA A 344 -12.09 -2.01 9.75
CA ALA A 344 -12.87 -2.91 10.61
C ALA A 344 -12.56 -4.40 10.32
N ALA A 345 -12.42 -4.77 9.05
CA ALA A 345 -12.04 -6.13 8.64
C ALA A 345 -10.62 -6.50 9.10
N VAL A 346 -9.65 -5.59 8.89
CA VAL A 346 -8.26 -5.79 9.33
C VAL A 346 -8.16 -5.88 10.85
N ARG A 347 -8.91 -5.04 11.59
CA ARG A 347 -8.97 -5.12 13.06
C ARG A 347 -9.50 -6.48 13.54
N ALA A 348 -10.50 -7.04 12.86
CA ALA A 348 -11.01 -8.38 13.19
C ALA A 348 -9.96 -9.47 12.92
N ALA A 349 -9.23 -9.37 11.81
CA ALA A 349 -8.13 -10.26 11.50
C ALA A 349 -7.00 -10.20 12.55
N TYR A 350 -6.67 -9.00 13.02
CA TYR A 350 -5.72 -8.82 14.13
C TYR A 350 -6.19 -9.50 15.42
N GLN A 351 -7.48 -9.37 15.76
CA GLN A 351 -8.06 -10.04 16.94
C GLN A 351 -8.01 -11.56 16.85
N ASP A 352 -8.04 -12.11 15.63
CA ASP A 352 -7.89 -13.54 15.35
C ASP A 352 -6.41 -13.96 15.17
N ASN A 353 -5.45 -13.07 15.50
CA ASN A 353 -3.98 -13.28 15.39
C ASN A 353 -3.50 -13.61 13.96
N GLN A 354 -4.13 -13.04 12.95
CA GLN A 354 -3.60 -13.10 11.59
C GLN A 354 -2.36 -12.20 11.47
N LEU A 355 -1.34 -12.71 10.79
CA LEU A 355 -0.13 -11.94 10.50
C LEU A 355 -0.09 -11.44 9.06
N VAL A 356 -0.78 -12.15 8.16
CA VAL A 356 -0.78 -11.88 6.72
C VAL A 356 -2.20 -11.87 6.19
N LEU A 357 -2.51 -10.85 5.40
CA LEU A 357 -3.77 -10.74 4.64
C LEU A 357 -3.49 -10.64 3.14
N LEU A 358 -4.30 -11.31 2.34
CA LEU A 358 -4.38 -11.08 0.90
C LEU A 358 -5.52 -10.12 0.57
N THR A 359 -5.36 -9.36 -0.50
CA THR A 359 -6.39 -8.44 -1.02
C THR A 359 -6.52 -8.55 -2.54
N GLY A 360 -7.71 -8.23 -3.07
CA GLY A 360 -8.03 -8.21 -4.49
C GLY A 360 -7.60 -6.93 -5.23
N GLN A 361 -6.76 -6.07 -4.63
CA GLN A 361 -6.32 -4.82 -5.25
C GLN A 361 -5.52 -5.05 -6.53
N GLY A 362 -5.72 -4.20 -7.53
CA GLY A 362 -5.08 -4.26 -8.84
C GLY A 362 -5.93 -4.98 -9.91
N ALA A 363 -6.93 -5.77 -9.53
CA ALA A 363 -7.75 -6.50 -10.50
C ALA A 363 -8.61 -5.58 -11.39
N ASP A 364 -9.09 -4.46 -10.85
CA ASP A 364 -9.88 -3.49 -11.62
C ASP A 364 -9.05 -2.82 -12.71
N GLU A 365 -7.85 -2.40 -12.39
CA GLU A 365 -6.90 -1.75 -13.29
C GLU A 365 -6.40 -2.72 -14.37
N LEU A 366 -6.20 -3.98 -14.04
CA LEU A 366 -5.65 -4.98 -14.96
C LEU A 366 -6.70 -5.58 -15.91
N PHE A 367 -7.95 -5.66 -15.48
CA PHE A 367 -8.99 -6.39 -16.21
C PHE A 367 -10.19 -5.52 -16.63
N GLY A 368 -10.13 -4.22 -16.39
CA GLY A 368 -11.17 -3.28 -16.85
C GLY A 368 -12.42 -3.29 -15.97
N GLY A 369 -12.25 -3.23 -14.62
CA GLY A 369 -13.35 -3.34 -13.68
C GLY A 369 -14.11 -2.04 -13.40
N TYR A 370 -13.65 -0.89 -13.84
CA TYR A 370 -14.30 0.38 -13.58
C TYR A 370 -15.34 0.75 -14.63
N PRO A 371 -16.49 1.31 -14.24
CA PRO A 371 -17.58 1.62 -15.17
C PRO A 371 -17.18 2.55 -16.32
N TRP A 372 -16.26 3.49 -16.07
CA TRP A 372 -15.77 4.42 -17.10
C TRP A 372 -14.95 3.75 -18.21
N TYR A 373 -14.35 2.58 -17.97
CA TYR A 373 -13.60 1.87 -18.99
C TYR A 373 -14.47 1.49 -20.19
N ARG A 374 -15.72 1.07 -19.94
CA ARG A 374 -16.68 0.80 -21.01
C ARG A 374 -16.97 2.07 -21.83
N THR A 375 -17.18 3.20 -21.15
CA THR A 375 -17.38 4.49 -21.81
C THR A 375 -16.20 4.87 -22.70
N ILE A 376 -14.96 4.61 -22.24
CA ILE A 376 -13.75 4.85 -23.04
C ILE A 376 -13.72 3.93 -24.27
N VAL A 377 -13.99 2.62 -24.09
CA VAL A 377 -14.05 1.68 -25.22
C VAL A 377 -15.05 2.12 -26.27
N GLU A 378 -16.25 2.53 -25.87
CA GLU A 378 -17.34 2.95 -26.78
C GLU A 378 -17.07 4.28 -27.49
N LYS A 379 -16.45 5.25 -26.81
CA LYS A 379 -16.21 6.59 -27.32
C LYS A 379 -14.86 6.78 -27.99
N GLU A 380 -13.81 6.13 -27.48
CA GLU A 380 -12.41 6.40 -27.82
C GLU A 380 -11.66 5.15 -28.33
N GLY A 381 -12.25 3.96 -28.14
CA GLY A 381 -11.70 2.69 -28.63
C GLY A 381 -10.72 2.01 -27.69
N TYR A 382 -10.30 0.80 -28.07
CA TYR A 382 -9.48 -0.09 -27.24
C TYR A 382 -8.05 0.42 -26.99
N ALA A 383 -7.48 1.19 -27.92
CA ALA A 383 -6.14 1.76 -27.70
C ALA A 383 -6.13 2.76 -26.53
N GLN A 384 -7.15 3.62 -26.46
CA GLN A 384 -7.30 4.57 -25.35
C GLN A 384 -7.64 3.86 -24.03
N PHE A 385 -8.44 2.80 -24.09
CA PHE A 385 -8.73 1.96 -22.93
C PHE A 385 -7.45 1.30 -22.38
N GLN A 386 -6.60 0.74 -23.23
CA GLN A 386 -5.34 0.12 -22.83
C GLN A 386 -4.38 1.15 -22.21
N PHE A 387 -4.25 2.32 -22.84
CA PHE A 387 -3.49 3.43 -22.28
C PHE A 387 -4.01 3.83 -20.88
N ARG A 388 -5.33 3.88 -20.73
CA ARG A 388 -5.95 4.27 -19.48
C ARG A 388 -5.73 3.24 -18.35
N MET A 389 -5.89 1.93 -18.64
CA MET A 389 -5.58 0.89 -17.67
C MET A 389 -4.12 0.96 -17.18
N LYS A 390 -3.18 1.21 -18.11
CA LYS A 390 -1.76 1.42 -17.78
C LYS A 390 -1.57 2.63 -16.87
N ASP A 391 -2.18 3.77 -17.19
CA ASP A 391 -2.10 4.99 -16.37
C ASP A 391 -2.69 4.77 -14.96
N ASP A 392 -3.82 4.09 -14.85
CA ASP A 392 -4.46 3.79 -13.58
C ASP A 392 -3.61 2.84 -12.72
N LEU A 393 -3.03 1.81 -13.31
CA LEU A 393 -2.10 0.89 -12.64
C LEU A 393 -0.88 1.63 -12.09
N LEU A 394 -0.28 2.52 -12.88
CA LEU A 394 0.91 3.29 -12.48
C LEU A 394 0.63 4.34 -11.38
N HIS A 395 -0.64 4.68 -11.14
CA HIS A 395 -1.05 5.60 -10.09
C HIS A 395 -1.62 4.92 -8.84
N LEU A 396 -1.82 3.60 -8.88
CA LEU A 396 -2.43 2.82 -7.81
C LEU A 396 -1.71 2.96 -6.47
N TYR A 397 -0.39 3.16 -6.49
CA TYR A 397 0.45 3.31 -5.29
C TYR A 397 -0.03 4.41 -4.34
N LYS A 398 -0.54 5.54 -4.87
CA LYS A 398 -1.00 6.68 -4.07
C LYS A 398 -2.51 6.69 -3.83
N GLU A 399 -3.26 5.94 -4.62
CA GLU A 399 -4.72 5.96 -4.59
C GLU A 399 -5.31 4.91 -3.65
N THR A 400 -4.74 3.71 -3.64
CA THR A 400 -5.26 2.60 -2.83
C THR A 400 -4.21 1.95 -1.95
N LEU A 401 -3.01 1.67 -2.47
CA LEU A 401 -2.01 0.86 -1.78
C LEU A 401 -1.50 1.51 -0.49
N GLU A 402 -1.25 2.82 -0.49
CA GLU A 402 -0.85 3.56 0.71
C GLU A 402 -1.88 3.47 1.83
N ARG A 403 -3.17 3.65 1.49
CA ARG A 403 -4.26 3.56 2.46
C ARG A 403 -4.31 2.19 3.11
N GLU A 404 -4.29 1.16 2.31
CA GLU A 404 -4.46 -0.21 2.80
C GLU A 404 -3.25 -0.73 3.55
N ASP A 405 -2.03 -0.39 3.09
CA ASP A 405 -0.81 -0.69 3.84
C ASP A 405 -0.84 -0.04 5.24
N LYS A 406 -1.17 1.25 5.33
CA LYS A 406 -1.24 1.97 6.61
C LYS A 406 -2.29 1.37 7.55
N ILE A 407 -3.47 0.99 7.03
CA ILE A 407 -4.51 0.32 7.82
C ILE A 407 -4.02 -1.03 8.34
N ALA A 408 -3.43 -1.85 7.48
CA ALA A 408 -2.90 -3.14 7.87
C ALA A 408 -1.78 -3.00 8.91
N MET A 409 -0.87 -2.06 8.69
CA MET A 409 0.26 -1.82 9.59
C MET A 409 -0.13 -1.18 10.92
N ALA A 410 -1.22 -0.40 10.97
CA ALA A 410 -1.77 0.08 12.24
C ALA A 410 -2.22 -1.07 13.18
N HIS A 411 -2.38 -2.25 12.62
CA HIS A 411 -2.69 -3.49 13.34
C HIS A 411 -1.53 -4.51 13.29
N SER A 412 -0.33 -4.10 12.87
CA SER A 412 0.83 -4.99 12.74
C SER A 412 0.54 -6.23 11.89
N ILE A 413 -0.15 -6.04 10.77
CA ILE A 413 -0.49 -7.09 9.79
C ILE A 413 0.17 -6.77 8.46
N GLU A 414 0.72 -7.78 7.79
CA GLU A 414 1.25 -7.66 6.45
C GLU A 414 0.15 -7.84 5.40
N LEU A 415 -0.03 -6.83 4.53
CA LEU A 415 -0.91 -6.91 3.38
C LEU A 415 -0.13 -7.33 2.13
N ARG A 416 -0.63 -8.34 1.41
CA ARG A 416 -0.07 -8.85 0.16
C ARG A 416 -1.07 -8.72 -0.99
N VAL A 417 -0.57 -8.36 -2.18
CA VAL A 417 -1.36 -7.99 -3.36
C VAL A 417 -1.03 -8.91 -4.55
N PRO A 418 -1.66 -10.09 -4.67
CA PRO A 418 -1.30 -11.07 -5.70
C PRO A 418 -1.45 -10.57 -7.13
N TYR A 419 -2.47 -9.74 -7.44
CA TYR A 419 -2.67 -9.20 -8.78
C TYR A 419 -1.54 -8.27 -9.24
N LEU A 420 -0.84 -7.66 -8.29
CA LEU A 420 0.29 -6.77 -8.59
C LEU A 420 1.65 -7.51 -8.66
N ASP A 421 1.62 -8.82 -8.85
CA ASP A 421 2.81 -9.59 -9.20
C ASP A 421 3.27 -9.21 -10.62
N PRO A 422 4.57 -9.00 -10.88
CA PRO A 422 5.07 -8.63 -12.20
C PRO A 422 4.63 -9.56 -13.32
N GLN A 423 4.52 -10.87 -13.07
CA GLN A 423 4.04 -11.83 -14.05
C GLN A 423 2.54 -11.65 -14.35
N VAL A 424 1.72 -11.41 -13.31
CA VAL A 424 0.29 -11.13 -13.51
C VAL A 424 0.09 -9.84 -14.28
N ILE A 425 0.83 -8.78 -13.94
CA ILE A 425 0.79 -7.50 -14.65
C ILE A 425 1.18 -7.70 -16.13
N SER A 426 2.29 -8.38 -16.39
CA SER A 426 2.77 -8.63 -17.76
C SER A 426 1.76 -9.41 -18.59
N VAL A 427 1.22 -10.50 -18.05
CA VAL A 427 0.20 -11.30 -18.74
C VAL A 427 -1.08 -10.48 -18.94
N ALA A 428 -1.61 -9.86 -17.88
CA ALA A 428 -2.85 -9.11 -17.96
C ALA A 428 -2.76 -7.96 -18.98
N MET A 429 -1.68 -7.19 -18.97
CA MET A 429 -1.51 -6.08 -19.91
C MET A 429 -1.19 -6.55 -21.34
N GLY A 430 -0.64 -7.75 -21.51
CA GLY A 430 -0.43 -8.38 -22.81
C GLY A 430 -1.68 -9.01 -23.43
N ILE A 431 -2.75 -9.26 -22.66
CA ILE A 431 -4.03 -9.79 -23.15
C ILE A 431 -4.75 -8.74 -24.00
N ALA A 432 -5.30 -9.17 -25.14
CA ALA A 432 -6.12 -8.32 -26.01
C ALA A 432 -7.23 -7.62 -25.21
N PRO A 433 -7.35 -6.29 -25.29
CA PRO A 433 -8.28 -5.52 -24.48
C PRO A 433 -9.75 -5.88 -24.72
N GLU A 434 -10.07 -6.42 -25.89
CA GLU A 434 -11.38 -6.94 -26.26
C GLU A 434 -11.85 -8.09 -25.35
N PHE A 435 -10.92 -8.85 -24.77
CA PHE A 435 -11.25 -9.94 -23.84
C PHE A 435 -11.50 -9.44 -22.41
N LYS A 436 -11.32 -8.16 -22.15
CA LYS A 436 -11.55 -7.54 -20.83
C LYS A 436 -12.89 -6.81 -20.77
N VAL A 437 -13.19 -5.96 -21.75
CA VAL A 437 -14.41 -5.16 -21.84
C VAL A 437 -14.96 -5.27 -23.27
N PHE A 438 -16.22 -5.71 -23.40
CA PHE A 438 -16.87 -5.81 -24.70
C PHE A 438 -17.58 -4.50 -25.09
N SER A 439 -17.36 -4.03 -26.30
CA SER A 439 -18.09 -2.92 -26.86
C SER A 439 -19.54 -3.31 -27.19
N GLY A 440 -20.51 -2.45 -26.86
CA GLY A 440 -21.91 -2.62 -27.23
C GLY A 440 -22.65 -3.80 -26.58
N ASN A 441 -22.13 -4.39 -25.51
CA ASN A 441 -22.72 -5.54 -24.82
C ASN A 441 -23.08 -5.18 -23.38
N ASN A 442 -24.23 -5.66 -22.88
CA ASN A 442 -24.67 -5.51 -21.50
C ASN A 442 -24.02 -6.53 -20.53
N SER A 443 -23.06 -7.32 -21.00
CA SER A 443 -22.32 -8.24 -20.12
C SER A 443 -21.47 -7.47 -19.09
N PRO A 444 -21.26 -8.01 -17.89
CA PRO A 444 -20.37 -7.40 -16.93
C PRO A 444 -18.94 -7.28 -17.48
N ASP A 445 -18.23 -6.22 -17.13
CA ASP A 445 -16.81 -6.02 -17.46
C ASP A 445 -15.92 -7.09 -16.80
N LYS A 446 -14.60 -7.09 -17.06
CA LYS A 446 -13.64 -8.11 -16.60
C LYS A 446 -13.87 -9.50 -17.20
N HIS A 447 -14.21 -9.63 -18.47
CA HIS A 447 -14.60 -10.92 -19.05
C HIS A 447 -13.62 -12.05 -18.78
N ILE A 448 -12.36 -11.87 -19.15
CA ILE A 448 -11.33 -12.89 -18.96
C ILE A 448 -11.14 -13.27 -17.48
N HIS A 449 -11.28 -12.31 -16.59
CA HIS A 449 -11.20 -12.53 -15.13
C HIS A 449 -12.40 -13.35 -14.63
N ARG A 450 -13.60 -13.10 -15.15
CA ARG A 450 -14.81 -13.84 -14.82
C ARG A 450 -14.81 -15.25 -15.42
N GLU A 451 -14.29 -15.40 -16.63
CA GLU A 451 -14.11 -16.69 -17.28
C GLU A 451 -13.18 -17.61 -16.46
N LEU A 452 -11.99 -17.11 -16.09
CA LEU A 452 -11.10 -17.82 -15.18
C LEU A 452 -11.80 -18.18 -13.87
N SER A 453 -12.57 -17.26 -13.31
CA SER A 453 -13.29 -17.51 -12.04
C SER A 453 -14.28 -18.67 -12.14
N VAL A 454 -15.00 -18.79 -13.27
CA VAL A 454 -15.90 -19.92 -13.53
C VAL A 454 -15.10 -21.22 -13.69
N GLU A 455 -13.99 -21.20 -14.41
CA GLU A 455 -13.12 -22.36 -14.58
C GLU A 455 -12.45 -22.82 -13.26
N GLU A 456 -12.24 -21.90 -12.31
CA GLU A 456 -11.80 -22.18 -10.95
C GLU A 456 -12.93 -22.72 -10.04
N GLY A 457 -14.15 -22.92 -10.57
CA GLY A 457 -15.26 -23.50 -9.85
C GLY A 457 -16.13 -22.51 -9.08
N ILE A 458 -15.98 -21.20 -9.32
CA ILE A 458 -16.91 -20.20 -8.82
C ILE A 458 -18.19 -20.26 -9.63
N SER A 459 -19.36 -20.39 -8.98
CA SER A 459 -20.61 -20.49 -9.71
C SER A 459 -20.87 -19.23 -10.57
N PRO A 460 -21.50 -19.40 -11.76
CA PRO A 460 -21.76 -18.28 -12.68
C PRO A 460 -22.55 -17.13 -12.03
N GLN A 461 -23.43 -17.41 -11.08
CA GLN A 461 -24.19 -16.36 -10.39
C GLN A 461 -23.28 -15.39 -9.62
N TRP A 462 -22.18 -15.85 -9.06
CA TRP A 462 -21.21 -15.02 -8.33
C TRP A 462 -20.16 -14.45 -9.28
N ALA A 463 -19.68 -15.26 -10.21
CA ALA A 463 -18.71 -14.82 -11.20
C ALA A 463 -19.25 -13.69 -12.09
N MET A 464 -20.55 -13.68 -12.42
CA MET A 464 -21.20 -12.68 -13.29
C MET A 464 -21.89 -11.55 -12.52
N ARG A 465 -21.79 -11.50 -11.19
CA ARG A 465 -22.35 -10.43 -10.38
C ARG A 465 -21.76 -9.07 -10.83
N PRO A 466 -22.58 -8.03 -11.03
CA PRO A 466 -22.10 -6.69 -11.33
C PRO A 466 -21.12 -6.18 -10.27
N LYS A 467 -20.13 -5.40 -10.70
CA LYS A 467 -19.19 -4.72 -9.78
C LYS A 467 -19.95 -3.64 -9.00
N GLU A 468 -19.70 -3.62 -7.70
CA GLU A 468 -20.11 -2.54 -6.81
C GLU A 468 -18.86 -1.95 -6.15
N ALA A 469 -18.77 -0.62 -6.07
CA ALA A 469 -17.65 0.03 -5.39
C ALA A 469 -17.70 -0.25 -3.88
N ALA A 470 -16.53 -0.43 -3.26
CA ALA A 470 -16.42 -0.90 -1.87
C ALA A 470 -17.23 -0.06 -0.87
N GLN A 471 -17.24 1.27 -1.00
CA GLN A 471 -17.99 2.16 -0.11
C GLN A 471 -19.51 2.03 -0.27
N HIS A 472 -19.99 1.72 -1.48
CA HIS A 472 -21.42 1.47 -1.74
C HIS A 472 -21.84 0.08 -1.30
N GLY A 473 -21.08 -0.95 -1.68
CA GLY A 473 -21.33 -2.33 -1.29
C GLY A 473 -21.30 -2.54 0.23
N ALA A 474 -20.41 -1.88 0.93
CA ALA A 474 -20.35 -1.88 2.39
C ALA A 474 -21.41 -0.99 3.07
N GLY A 475 -22.20 -0.21 2.30
CA GLY A 475 -23.25 0.67 2.83
C GLY A 475 -22.72 1.88 3.61
N ILE A 476 -21.49 2.31 3.34
CA ILE A 476 -20.82 3.39 4.08
C ILE A 476 -21.08 4.76 3.47
N HIS A 477 -21.19 4.86 2.15
CA HIS A 477 -21.35 6.12 1.44
C HIS A 477 -22.54 6.96 1.98
N ASN A 478 -23.73 6.40 1.98
CA ASN A 478 -24.94 7.09 2.45
C ASN A 478 -24.91 7.41 3.96
N LEU A 479 -24.09 6.70 4.73
CA LEU A 479 -23.93 6.92 6.16
C LEU A 479 -23.21 8.22 6.47
N PHE A 480 -22.24 8.62 5.67
CA PHE A 480 -21.47 9.85 5.89
C PHE A 480 -22.33 11.10 5.71
N ASP A 481 -23.23 11.09 4.73
CA ASP A 481 -24.22 12.16 4.54
C ASP A 481 -25.09 12.33 5.79
N ALA A 482 -25.73 11.25 6.24
CA ALA A 482 -26.57 11.24 7.45
C ALA A 482 -25.79 11.63 8.73
N LEU A 483 -24.53 11.19 8.86
CA LEU A 483 -23.66 11.57 9.97
C LEU A 483 -23.35 13.07 9.95
N ALA A 484 -22.98 13.64 8.80
CA ALA A 484 -22.71 15.06 8.65
C ALA A 484 -23.94 15.90 9.05
N GLU A 485 -25.11 15.58 8.53
CA GLU A 485 -26.36 16.26 8.86
C GLU A 485 -26.71 16.16 10.35
N ARG A 486 -26.57 14.98 10.96
CA ARG A 486 -26.82 14.77 12.40
C ARG A 486 -25.90 15.61 13.28
N HIS A 487 -24.70 15.91 12.82
CA HIS A 487 -23.73 16.77 13.50
C HIS A 487 -23.81 18.25 13.09
N GLY A 488 -24.86 18.65 12.35
CA GLY A 488 -25.14 20.03 12.00
C GLY A 488 -24.45 20.53 10.73
N PHE A 489 -23.85 19.64 9.95
CA PHE A 489 -23.22 19.98 8.68
C PHE A 489 -24.19 19.70 7.53
N SER A 490 -24.72 20.75 6.91
CA SER A 490 -25.62 20.64 5.76
C SER A 490 -25.03 21.28 4.50
N PRO A 491 -25.54 20.98 3.31
CA PRO A 491 -25.13 21.65 2.06
C PRO A 491 -25.26 23.17 2.15
N GLU A 492 -26.33 23.68 2.81
CA GLU A 492 -26.58 25.11 3.02
C GLU A 492 -25.49 25.74 3.89
N LEU A 493 -25.09 25.05 4.98
CA LEU A 493 -24.02 25.51 5.86
C LEU A 493 -22.69 25.60 5.11
N ALA A 494 -22.31 24.57 4.36
CA ALA A 494 -21.08 24.57 3.56
C ALA A 494 -21.07 25.72 2.55
N LYS A 495 -22.18 25.95 1.87
CA LYS A 495 -22.35 27.06 0.93
C LYS A 495 -22.27 28.42 1.63
N GLN A 496 -22.94 28.59 2.78
CA GLN A 496 -22.89 29.82 3.57
C GLN A 496 -21.47 30.19 4.02
N ARG A 497 -20.66 29.18 4.34
CA ARG A 497 -19.27 29.32 4.74
C ARG A 497 -18.30 29.44 3.57
N GLY A 498 -18.79 29.38 2.32
CA GLY A 498 -17.96 29.42 1.12
C GLY A 498 -16.99 28.25 1.02
N TYR A 499 -17.34 27.09 1.62
CA TYR A 499 -16.49 25.91 1.59
C TYR A 499 -16.58 25.22 0.24
N SER A 500 -15.43 24.76 -0.29
CA SER A 500 -15.32 23.89 -1.45
C SER A 500 -14.36 22.75 -1.14
N ALA A 501 -14.90 21.54 -1.16
CA ALA A 501 -14.12 20.32 -0.98
C ALA A 501 -13.09 20.14 -2.10
N GLU A 502 -13.46 20.50 -3.31
CA GLU A 502 -12.59 20.43 -4.50
C GLU A 502 -11.34 21.29 -4.31
N ALA A 503 -11.51 22.57 -3.96
CA ALA A 503 -10.38 23.48 -3.70
C ALA A 503 -9.51 23.01 -2.52
N SER A 504 -10.12 22.45 -1.47
CA SER A 504 -9.40 21.89 -0.33
C SER A 504 -8.56 20.67 -0.71
N LEU A 505 -9.04 19.83 -1.62
CA LEU A 505 -8.34 18.64 -2.11
C LEU A 505 -7.24 18.99 -3.10
N GLU A 506 -7.45 19.93 -4.01
CA GLU A 506 -6.43 20.39 -4.97
C GLU A 506 -5.20 20.99 -4.29
N GLU A 507 -5.40 21.73 -3.21
CA GLU A 507 -4.31 22.32 -2.42
C GLU A 507 -3.44 21.25 -1.75
N LYS A 508 -4.02 20.14 -1.30
CA LYS A 508 -3.33 19.07 -0.58
C LYS A 508 -2.59 18.08 -1.47
N LEU A 509 -3.19 17.75 -2.58
CA LEU A 509 -2.79 16.60 -3.38
C LEU A 509 -2.01 17.03 -4.62
N GLY A 510 -1.99 18.33 -4.90
CA GLY A 510 -1.46 18.90 -6.13
C GLY A 510 -2.33 18.53 -7.34
N SER A 511 -2.07 19.18 -8.47
CA SER A 511 -2.83 18.99 -9.71
C SER A 511 -2.83 17.54 -10.28
N SER A 512 -2.04 16.65 -9.70
CA SER A 512 -1.92 15.25 -10.16
C SER A 512 -2.87 14.26 -9.46
N SER A 513 -3.56 14.67 -8.39
CA SER A 513 -4.47 13.77 -7.67
C SER A 513 -5.93 14.15 -7.92
N ARG A 514 -6.33 14.07 -9.13
CA ARG A 514 -7.72 14.24 -9.53
C ARG A 514 -8.49 12.94 -9.29
N TYR A 515 -8.74 12.62 -8.03
CA TYR A 515 -9.75 11.62 -7.68
C TYR A 515 -11.07 12.05 -8.34
N GLY A 516 -11.64 11.20 -9.18
CA GLY A 516 -12.93 11.40 -9.84
C GLY A 516 -12.92 12.23 -11.11
N TYR A 517 -12.16 13.31 -11.21
CA TYR A 517 -12.10 14.11 -12.43
C TYR A 517 -11.36 13.44 -13.59
N ARG A 518 -10.46 12.52 -13.30
CA ARG A 518 -9.78 11.73 -14.33
C ARG A 518 -10.71 10.78 -15.09
N TYR A 519 -11.82 10.35 -14.46
CA TYR A 519 -12.51 9.12 -14.83
C TYR A 519 -13.89 9.31 -15.46
N GLY A 520 -14.24 10.53 -15.82
CA GLY A 520 -15.38 10.77 -16.72
C GLY A 520 -16.78 10.61 -16.10
N ASP A 521 -16.90 10.32 -14.81
CA ASP A 521 -18.14 10.44 -14.07
C ASP A 521 -17.96 11.43 -12.89
N PRO A 522 -18.19 12.73 -13.15
CA PRO A 522 -18.02 13.75 -12.13
C PRO A 522 -19.02 13.63 -10.97
N GLU A 523 -20.13 12.90 -11.12
CA GLU A 523 -21.13 12.77 -10.08
C GLU A 523 -20.77 11.67 -9.05
N MET A 524 -20.16 10.57 -9.50
CA MET A 524 -19.83 9.43 -8.63
C MET A 524 -18.73 9.72 -7.62
N TRP A 525 -17.84 10.67 -7.92
CA TRP A 525 -16.67 11.00 -7.09
C TRP A 525 -16.63 12.47 -6.67
N LYS A 526 -17.69 13.22 -6.94
CA LYS A 526 -17.77 14.61 -6.54
C LYS A 526 -17.77 14.67 -5.02
N PRO A 527 -16.77 15.29 -4.39
CA PRO A 527 -16.76 15.41 -2.95
C PRO A 527 -18.00 16.22 -2.52
N GLN A 528 -18.73 15.69 -1.55
CA GLN A 528 -19.86 16.42 -0.95
C GLN A 528 -19.27 17.46 0.02
N ASP A 529 -19.44 18.73 -0.28
CA ASP A 529 -18.83 19.84 0.46
C ASP A 529 -19.12 19.78 1.96
N HIS A 530 -20.35 19.53 2.35
CA HIS A 530 -20.75 19.47 3.76
C HIS A 530 -20.17 18.24 4.48
N VAL A 531 -20.06 17.09 3.81
CA VAL A 531 -19.44 15.91 4.38
C VAL A 531 -17.93 16.10 4.53
N GLN A 532 -17.28 16.71 3.54
CA GLN A 532 -15.86 17.00 3.66
C GLN A 532 -15.58 18.04 4.76
N LEU A 533 -16.41 19.07 4.90
CA LEU A 533 -16.33 20.04 5.99
C LEU A 533 -16.51 19.37 7.37
N PHE A 534 -17.43 18.41 7.46
CA PHE A 534 -17.61 17.58 8.66
C PHE A 534 -16.34 16.79 9.01
N LEU A 535 -15.71 16.13 8.01
CA LEU A 535 -14.45 15.41 8.22
C LEU A 535 -13.31 16.34 8.63
N ASP A 536 -13.24 17.53 8.02
CA ASP A 536 -12.29 18.56 8.38
C ASP A 536 -12.50 19.06 9.83
N SER A 537 -13.76 19.18 10.28
CA SER A 537 -14.05 19.55 11.67
C SER A 537 -13.59 18.49 12.67
N ILE A 538 -13.79 17.21 12.36
CA ILE A 538 -13.30 16.10 13.21
C ILE A 538 -11.76 16.15 13.28
N ALA A 539 -11.10 16.36 12.16
CA ALA A 539 -9.64 16.46 12.13
C ALA A 539 -9.13 17.66 12.94
N TYR A 540 -9.85 18.79 12.91
CA TYR A 540 -9.55 19.97 13.72
C TYR A 540 -9.70 19.70 15.23
N GLU A 541 -10.82 19.11 15.64
CA GLU A 541 -11.11 18.80 17.04
C GLU A 541 -10.14 17.78 17.64
N CYS A 542 -9.66 16.84 16.82
CA CYS A 542 -8.75 15.79 17.23
C CYS A 542 -7.26 16.15 17.06
N ASP A 543 -6.94 17.42 16.73
CA ASP A 543 -5.57 17.92 16.52
C ASP A 543 -4.77 17.13 15.47
N LEU A 544 -5.45 16.77 14.37
CA LEU A 544 -4.89 16.00 13.27
C LEU A 544 -4.50 16.86 12.05
N LEU A 545 -4.50 18.18 12.21
CA LEU A 545 -4.19 19.17 11.18
C LEU A 545 -2.84 19.85 11.46
N ASN A 546 -2.09 20.18 10.41
CA ASN A 546 -0.97 21.08 10.57
C ASN A 546 -1.45 22.53 10.85
N GLU A 547 -0.53 23.42 11.25
CA GLU A 547 -0.85 24.78 11.67
C GLU A 547 -1.60 25.59 10.59
N ALA A 548 -1.21 25.47 9.33
CA ALA A 548 -1.84 26.19 8.22
C ALA A 548 -3.27 25.68 7.93
N GLU A 549 -3.44 24.36 7.93
CA GLU A 549 -4.76 23.74 7.77
C GLU A 549 -5.68 24.06 8.96
N ARG A 550 -5.14 24.02 10.18
CA ARG A 550 -5.87 24.36 11.40
C ARG A 550 -6.43 25.76 11.35
N THR A 551 -5.61 26.76 10.99
CA THR A 551 -6.02 28.17 10.84
C THR A 551 -7.15 28.31 9.82
N LYS A 552 -7.03 27.63 8.67
CA LYS A 552 -8.05 27.69 7.61
C LYS A 552 -9.38 27.09 8.07
N ILE A 553 -9.35 25.92 8.70
CA ILE A 553 -10.58 25.24 9.16
C ILE A 553 -11.21 25.99 10.33
N GLU A 554 -10.42 26.55 11.25
CA GLU A 554 -10.92 27.38 12.33
C GLU A 554 -11.73 28.60 11.82
N MET A 555 -11.23 29.27 10.77
CA MET A 555 -11.95 30.37 10.10
C MET A 555 -13.26 29.92 9.44
N LEU A 556 -13.33 28.67 8.97
CA LEU A 556 -14.52 28.09 8.35
C LEU A 556 -15.53 27.57 9.39
N LEU A 557 -15.09 27.18 10.56
CA LEU A 557 -15.94 26.69 11.65
C LEU A 557 -16.47 27.84 12.54
N SER A 558 -15.79 28.98 12.60
CA SER A 558 -16.26 30.19 13.29
C SER A 558 -17.35 30.89 12.48
#